data_105c18bce87712cc903c1f5d963f7572
#
_entry.id   105c18bce87712cc903c1f5d963f7572
#
_cell.length_a   1.000
_cell.length_b   1.000
_cell.length_c   1.000
_cell.angle_alpha   90.00
_cell.angle_beta   90.00
_cell.angle_gamma   90.00
#
_symmetry.space_group_name_H-M   'P 1'
#
loop_
_entity.id
_entity.type
_entity.pdbx_description
1 polymer ?
#
loop_
_entity_poly.entity_id
_entity_poly.type
_entity_poly.pdbx_seq_one_letter_code
_entity_poly.pdbx_strand_id
1 'polypeptide(L)'
;MESDKKVKQPLSTQKDMDPTKTLITTYLLSDYEIPECESNSEETEKRKKVIKEIQGYISEWQAKLKETLNITDPGDAQLLTYGSFSMEVSAKDGDLDTLLVAPDYIDRDKHFFGSFLEKLRECPDIKEIQPIKDAYVPLIKLKISSIMVDIVFARVNRKVLESGETINFTEPVLRDMSAEMIRGVNAFRTGKKILESVPNVYNYKMTLRAIKLWARRKAIYSNPQGFLSGISCAIMTARICKANPDMLPHQLIYAFFKTYSEWRWTDKPVVVDDSQLSFKPTVPLPEKSWTENEKTCMMVITPVYPFSNTTYNVSYISHKVIVNHLMDARKVFDESKEFDKEKFCDWETLFKPYEFFRSYVHFLEVKIFSNNYEQFLKWKGLVESKLKVLTRNLEVIVRTADFENNSNEEIIIHPYPFGIPLKEGKDFPQHCIAFYYGIKWKNMYLKPYSKKMDLSQPVEDFVQQELFHKRLETPECEISFLHLTREDLNDCVFGTEERPSWATKRSKFT
;
A
#
# COMPACT_ATOMS: atom_id res chain seq x y z
N MET A 1 4.33 -32.14 62.53
CA MET A 1 4.89 -32.58 61.23
C MET A 1 3.72 -32.73 60.29
N GLU A 2 3.32 -31.61 59.69
CA GLU A 2 2.30 -31.56 58.63
C GLU A 2 3.03 -31.35 57.30
N SER A 3 2.80 -32.30 56.40
CA SER A 3 3.42 -32.31 55.07
C SER A 3 2.59 -31.50 54.10
N ASP A 4 3.15 -30.38 53.63
CA ASP A 4 2.64 -29.57 52.53
C ASP A 4 2.49 -30.41 51.26
N LYS A 5 1.26 -30.74 50.91
CA LYS A 5 0.88 -31.18 49.57
C LYS A 5 0.71 -29.95 48.69
N LYS A 6 1.73 -29.55 47.93
CA LYS A 6 1.59 -28.65 46.77
C LYS A 6 0.70 -29.34 45.73
N VAL A 7 -0.53 -28.85 45.62
CA VAL A 7 -1.42 -29.16 44.52
C VAL A 7 -0.81 -28.56 43.26
N LYS A 8 -0.30 -29.38 42.36
CA LYS A 8 0.05 -28.98 41.00
C LYS A 8 -1.28 -28.63 40.29
N GLN A 9 -1.45 -27.35 39.99
CA GLN A 9 -2.48 -26.94 39.02
C GLN A 9 -2.19 -27.64 37.68
N PRO A 10 -3.20 -28.23 37.03
CA PRO A 10 -3.02 -28.79 35.69
C PRO A 10 -2.68 -27.64 34.73
N LEU A 11 -1.62 -27.85 33.94
CA LEU A 11 -1.37 -27.00 32.76
C LEU A 11 -2.64 -26.99 31.93
N SER A 12 -3.20 -25.78 31.71
CA SER A 12 -4.32 -25.59 30.80
C SER A 12 -3.93 -26.16 29.45
N THR A 13 -4.68 -27.16 29.03
CA THR A 13 -4.53 -27.77 27.72
C THR A 13 -4.79 -26.71 26.65
N GLN A 14 -4.08 -26.75 25.55
CA GLN A 14 -4.18 -25.85 24.38
C GLN A 14 -5.63 -25.65 23.83
N LYS A 15 -6.60 -26.43 24.36
CA LYS A 15 -8.03 -26.43 24.03
C LYS A 15 -8.79 -25.13 24.35
N ASP A 16 -8.29 -24.31 25.28
CA ASP A 16 -9.02 -23.12 25.78
C ASP A 16 -8.45 -21.78 25.28
N MET A 17 -7.51 -21.78 24.31
CA MET A 17 -6.97 -20.53 23.78
C MET A 17 -7.85 -20.00 22.66
N ASP A 18 -8.48 -18.86 22.91
CA ASP A 18 -9.17 -18.07 21.87
C ASP A 18 -8.21 -17.85 20.66
N PRO A 19 -8.56 -18.32 19.45
CA PRO A 19 -7.74 -18.17 18.25
C PRO A 19 -7.40 -16.71 17.93
N THR A 20 -8.27 -15.76 18.29
CA THR A 20 -8.02 -14.33 18.16
C THR A 20 -6.86 -13.88 19.05
N LYS A 21 -6.80 -14.38 20.28
CA LYS A 21 -5.71 -14.04 21.21
C LYS A 21 -4.35 -14.55 20.71
N THR A 22 -4.31 -15.74 20.15
CA THR A 22 -3.11 -16.30 19.53
C THR A 22 -2.67 -15.44 18.33
N LEU A 23 -3.60 -15.07 17.46
CA LEU A 23 -3.36 -14.19 16.32
C LEU A 23 -2.74 -12.86 16.76
N ILE A 24 -3.35 -12.20 17.74
CA ILE A 24 -2.87 -10.92 18.27
C ILE A 24 -1.47 -11.07 18.85
N THR A 25 -1.27 -12.02 19.75
CA THR A 25 -0.03 -12.14 20.51
C THR A 25 1.16 -12.55 19.63
N THR A 26 0.96 -13.49 18.72
CA THR A 26 2.06 -14.07 17.95
C THR A 26 2.41 -13.28 16.71
N TYR A 27 1.42 -12.71 16.01
CA TYR A 27 1.63 -12.14 14.68
C TYR A 27 1.42 -10.63 14.61
N LEU A 28 0.37 -10.11 15.26
CA LEU A 28 0.05 -8.70 15.11
C LEU A 28 0.88 -7.79 15.99
N LEU A 29 1.26 -8.20 17.21
CA LEU A 29 2.10 -7.39 18.09
C LEU A 29 3.51 -7.18 17.56
N SER A 30 4.02 -8.09 16.69
CA SER A 30 5.34 -7.91 16.07
C SER A 30 5.39 -6.73 15.11
N ASP A 31 4.34 -6.56 14.30
CA ASP A 31 4.31 -5.64 13.17
C ASP A 31 3.47 -4.38 13.45
N TYR A 32 2.57 -4.43 14.43
CA TYR A 32 1.65 -3.34 14.77
C TYR A 32 1.72 -3.00 16.26
N GLU A 33 1.49 -1.73 16.53
CA GLU A 33 1.14 -1.28 17.87
C GLU A 33 -0.37 -1.40 18.05
N ILE A 34 -0.78 -2.12 19.09
CA ILE A 34 -2.19 -2.33 19.41
C ILE A 34 -2.48 -1.60 20.72
N PRO A 35 -3.09 -0.40 20.67
CA PRO A 35 -3.31 0.44 21.86
C PRO A 35 -4.09 -0.24 22.96
N GLU A 36 -4.98 -1.17 22.61
CA GLU A 36 -5.77 -1.94 23.57
C GLU A 36 -4.96 -3.00 24.33
N CYS A 37 -3.76 -3.34 23.82
CA CYS A 37 -2.85 -4.33 24.44
C CYS A 37 -1.66 -3.67 25.13
N GLU A 38 -1.30 -2.46 24.70
CA GLU A 38 -0.18 -1.67 25.26
C GLU A 38 -0.70 -0.26 25.57
N SER A 39 -0.73 0.12 26.83
CA SER A 39 -1.06 1.50 27.22
C SER A 39 0.05 2.44 26.74
N ASN A 40 -0.24 3.31 25.78
CA ASN A 40 0.64 4.33 25.21
C ASN A 40 1.95 3.81 24.64
N SER A 41 1.90 3.31 23.39
CA SER A 41 3.15 2.96 22.73
C SER A 41 4.02 4.20 22.51
N GLU A 42 5.33 4.05 22.72
CA GLU A 42 6.31 5.11 22.50
C GLU A 42 6.24 5.73 21.11
N GLU A 43 5.98 4.89 20.09
CA GLU A 43 5.87 5.33 18.71
C GLU A 43 4.61 6.17 18.43
N THR A 44 3.49 5.80 19.04
CA THR A 44 2.25 6.60 18.94
C THR A 44 2.44 7.98 19.56
N GLU A 45 3.11 8.08 20.71
CA GLU A 45 3.41 9.37 21.35
C GLU A 45 4.41 10.21 20.52
N LYS A 46 5.41 9.58 19.90
CA LYS A 46 6.31 10.27 18.96
C LYS A 46 5.53 10.87 17.78
N ARG A 47 4.60 10.11 17.20
CA ARG A 47 3.75 10.61 16.10
C ARG A 47 2.86 11.75 16.53
N LYS A 48 2.22 11.69 17.70
CA LYS A 48 1.43 12.78 18.25
C LYS A 48 2.28 14.03 18.49
N LYS A 49 3.53 13.87 18.94
CA LYS A 49 4.47 14.97 19.11
C LYS A 49 4.79 15.62 17.76
N VAL A 50 5.10 14.85 16.73
CA VAL A 50 5.37 15.34 15.37
C VAL A 50 4.16 16.11 14.80
N ILE A 51 2.93 15.62 15.02
CA ILE A 51 1.72 16.33 14.60
C ILE A 51 1.63 17.71 15.26
N LYS A 52 1.90 17.79 16.58
CA LYS A 52 1.90 19.07 17.30
C LYS A 52 2.97 20.01 16.84
N GLU A 53 4.18 19.52 16.53
CA GLU A 53 5.27 20.31 15.99
C GLU A 53 4.91 20.90 14.63
N ILE A 54 4.38 20.11 13.70
CA ILE A 54 3.93 20.58 12.38
C ILE A 54 2.79 21.60 12.52
N GLN A 55 1.82 21.35 13.42
CA GLN A 55 0.76 22.33 13.69
C GLN A 55 1.34 23.65 14.23
N GLY A 56 2.39 23.62 15.03
CA GLY A 56 3.12 24.79 15.49
C GLY A 56 3.72 25.57 14.32
N TYR A 57 4.41 24.91 13.41
CA TYR A 57 4.98 25.53 12.20
C TYR A 57 3.90 26.16 11.30
N ILE A 58 2.75 25.51 11.17
CA ILE A 58 1.60 26.05 10.43
C ILE A 58 1.09 27.33 11.10
N SER A 59 0.93 27.33 12.41
CA SER A 59 0.41 28.50 13.16
C SER A 59 1.35 29.70 13.07
N GLU A 60 2.66 29.49 13.22
CA GLU A 60 3.67 30.54 13.06
C GLU A 60 3.68 31.11 11.63
N TRP A 61 3.66 30.24 10.63
CA TRP A 61 3.62 30.63 9.23
C TRP A 61 2.37 31.42 8.89
N GLN A 62 1.20 30.95 9.35
CA GLN A 62 -0.06 31.63 9.09
C GLN A 62 -0.14 32.99 9.78
N ALA A 63 0.39 33.14 10.99
CA ALA A 63 0.45 34.43 11.70
C ALA A 63 1.24 35.47 10.87
N LYS A 64 2.42 35.12 10.36
CA LYS A 64 3.21 35.98 9.47
C LYS A 64 2.47 36.32 8.18
N LEU A 65 1.77 35.34 7.60
CA LEU A 65 0.99 35.52 6.37
C LEU A 65 -0.19 36.49 6.59
N LYS A 66 -0.92 36.36 7.72
CA LYS A 66 -2.00 37.27 8.11
C LYS A 66 -1.50 38.70 8.26
N GLU A 67 -0.35 38.90 8.89
CA GLU A 67 0.31 40.19 9.02
C GLU A 67 0.64 40.80 7.66
N THR A 68 1.29 40.04 6.77
CA THR A 68 1.68 40.46 5.42
C THR A 68 0.48 40.84 4.55
N LEU A 69 -0.63 40.14 4.67
CA LEU A 69 -1.86 40.33 3.89
C LEU A 69 -2.85 41.28 4.56
N ASN A 70 -2.54 41.83 5.75
CA ASN A 70 -3.44 42.66 6.58
C ASN A 70 -4.79 42.00 6.85
N ILE A 71 -4.78 40.69 7.17
CA ILE A 71 -5.96 39.89 7.45
C ILE A 71 -6.19 39.81 8.95
N THR A 72 -7.34 40.25 9.41
CA THR A 72 -7.76 40.26 10.84
C THR A 72 -8.70 39.08 11.20
N ASP A 73 -9.10 38.28 10.22
CA ASP A 73 -10.10 37.23 10.37
C ASP A 73 -9.60 36.02 11.18
N PRO A 74 -10.49 35.37 11.96
CA PRO A 74 -10.13 34.29 12.90
C PRO A 74 -9.87 32.93 12.30
N GLY A 75 -10.17 32.66 11.05
CA GLY A 75 -10.05 31.32 10.44
C GLY A 75 -8.61 30.79 10.47
N ASP A 76 -8.33 29.82 11.38
CA ASP A 76 -7.01 29.20 11.51
C ASP A 76 -6.90 27.90 10.71
N ALA A 77 -5.75 27.71 10.08
CA ALA A 77 -5.45 26.48 9.36
C ALA A 77 -5.29 25.30 10.34
N GLN A 78 -5.85 24.14 9.98
CA GLN A 78 -5.86 22.96 10.81
C GLN A 78 -5.15 21.81 10.11
N LEU A 79 -4.35 21.05 10.87
CA LEU A 79 -3.73 19.82 10.42
C LEU A 79 -4.56 18.64 10.91
N LEU A 80 -5.22 17.96 9.98
CA LEU A 80 -6.00 16.76 10.26
C LEU A 80 -5.17 15.51 9.90
N THR A 81 -5.26 14.45 10.70
CA THR A 81 -4.68 13.16 10.37
C THR A 81 -5.70 12.27 9.69
N TYR A 82 -5.25 11.45 8.74
CA TYR A 82 -6.09 10.44 8.09
C TYR A 82 -5.29 9.16 7.81
N GLY A 83 -5.85 8.26 7.00
CA GLY A 83 -5.18 7.02 6.62
C GLY A 83 -5.02 6.03 7.77
N SER A 84 -3.93 5.28 7.75
CA SER A 84 -3.75 4.17 8.68
C SER A 84 -3.54 4.60 10.12
N PHE A 85 -2.95 5.78 10.35
CA PHE A 85 -2.72 6.30 11.70
C PHE A 85 -4.03 6.71 12.38
N SER A 86 -4.87 7.50 11.72
CA SER A 86 -6.16 7.92 12.29
C SER A 86 -7.14 6.76 12.50
N MET A 87 -7.00 5.68 11.72
CA MET A 87 -7.76 4.44 11.87
C MET A 87 -7.14 3.49 12.91
N GLU A 88 -5.99 3.85 13.51
CA GLU A 88 -5.23 3.04 14.46
C GLU A 88 -4.84 1.65 13.92
N VAL A 89 -4.54 1.57 12.63
CA VAL A 89 -4.09 0.35 11.94
C VAL A 89 -2.76 0.59 11.21
N SER A 90 -1.99 1.57 11.66
CA SER A 90 -0.66 1.86 11.16
C SER A 90 0.34 0.80 11.60
N ALA A 91 1.21 0.37 10.70
CA ALA A 91 2.37 -0.41 11.09
C ALA A 91 3.41 0.48 11.77
N LYS A 92 4.34 -0.13 12.53
CA LYS A 92 5.41 0.58 13.26
C LYS A 92 6.24 1.49 12.36
N ASP A 93 6.48 1.06 11.12
CA ASP A 93 7.22 1.78 10.07
C ASP A 93 6.34 2.60 9.12
N GLY A 94 5.04 2.75 9.42
CA GLY A 94 4.07 3.41 8.54
C GLY A 94 4.22 4.93 8.51
N ASP A 95 3.94 5.53 7.35
CA ASP A 95 3.92 6.98 7.14
C ASP A 95 2.76 7.64 7.90
N LEU A 96 2.91 8.92 8.18
CA LEU A 96 1.87 9.76 8.79
C LEU A 96 1.19 10.59 7.71
N ASP A 97 -0.03 10.21 7.34
CA ASP A 97 -0.85 10.94 6.38
C ASP A 97 -1.55 12.12 7.04
N THR A 98 -1.35 13.34 6.52
CA THR A 98 -1.95 14.55 7.07
C THR A 98 -2.57 15.43 5.99
N LEU A 99 -3.63 16.15 6.37
CA LEU A 99 -4.37 17.09 5.54
C LEU A 99 -4.32 18.48 6.19
N LEU A 100 -3.62 19.40 5.55
CA LEU A 100 -3.65 20.83 5.92
C LEU A 100 -4.90 21.44 5.31
N VAL A 101 -5.87 21.76 6.16
CA VAL A 101 -7.08 22.49 5.77
C VAL A 101 -6.87 23.96 6.07
N ALA A 102 -6.89 24.79 5.04
CA ALA A 102 -6.55 26.19 5.09
C ALA A 102 -7.72 27.09 4.66
N PRO A 103 -7.83 28.32 5.19
CA PRO A 103 -8.82 29.29 4.76
C PRO A 103 -8.58 29.78 3.32
N ASP A 104 -9.61 30.34 2.74
CA ASP A 104 -9.71 30.73 1.32
C ASP A 104 -8.65 31.72 0.81
N TYR A 105 -8.04 32.51 1.69
CA TYR A 105 -6.94 33.43 1.32
C TYR A 105 -5.60 32.73 1.13
N ILE A 106 -5.44 31.47 1.52
CA ILE A 106 -4.22 30.69 1.35
C ILE A 106 -4.25 30.00 -0.01
N ASP A 107 -3.37 30.42 -0.90
CA ASP A 107 -3.19 29.84 -2.22
C ASP A 107 -2.25 28.61 -2.17
N ARG A 108 -2.54 27.57 -2.95
CA ARG A 108 -1.75 26.35 -3.00
C ARG A 108 -0.31 26.60 -3.50
N ASP A 109 -0.17 27.24 -4.66
CA ASP A 109 1.14 27.32 -5.32
C ASP A 109 2.01 28.43 -4.70
N LYS A 110 1.40 29.58 -4.39
CA LYS A 110 2.09 30.73 -3.81
C LYS A 110 2.42 30.55 -2.33
N HIS A 111 1.48 29.98 -1.58
CA HIS A 111 1.60 29.92 -0.12
C HIS A 111 2.00 28.54 0.38
N PHE A 112 1.29 27.46 0.00
CA PHE A 112 1.60 26.10 0.47
C PHE A 112 2.91 25.56 -0.16
N PHE A 113 3.04 25.57 -1.49
CA PHE A 113 4.28 25.17 -2.18
C PHE A 113 5.33 26.30 -2.28
N GLY A 114 5.03 27.50 -1.82
CA GLY A 114 5.94 28.63 -1.71
C GLY A 114 6.35 28.87 -0.27
N SER A 115 5.78 29.90 0.37
CA SER A 115 6.24 30.39 1.69
C SER A 115 6.15 29.36 2.83
N PHE A 116 5.18 28.42 2.82
CA PHE A 116 5.15 27.34 3.81
C PHE A 116 6.28 26.33 3.58
N LEU A 117 6.52 25.92 2.34
CA LEU A 117 7.65 25.07 2.00
C LEU A 117 8.99 25.67 2.40
N GLU A 118 9.17 26.98 2.21
CA GLU A 118 10.37 27.72 2.66
C GLU A 118 10.48 27.69 4.19
N LYS A 119 9.39 27.98 4.91
CA LYS A 119 9.35 27.87 6.39
C LYS A 119 9.75 26.48 6.86
N LEU A 120 9.27 25.42 6.22
CA LEU A 120 9.64 24.03 6.58
C LEU A 120 11.13 23.75 6.34
N ARG A 121 11.75 24.33 5.29
CA ARG A 121 13.18 24.18 5.01
C ARG A 121 14.08 24.86 6.04
N GLU A 122 13.58 25.90 6.71
CA GLU A 122 14.28 26.59 7.79
C GLU A 122 14.26 25.79 9.11
N CYS A 123 13.41 24.76 9.23
CA CYS A 123 13.26 23.98 10.46
C CYS A 123 14.38 22.93 10.57
N PRO A 124 15.25 22.99 11.61
CA PRO A 124 16.41 22.10 11.72
C PRO A 124 16.04 20.63 11.96
N ASP A 125 14.85 20.36 12.50
CA ASP A 125 14.37 19.02 12.81
C ASP A 125 13.85 18.26 11.56
N ILE A 126 13.66 18.97 10.44
CA ILE A 126 13.20 18.40 9.17
C ILE A 126 14.41 18.08 8.30
N LYS A 127 14.66 16.80 8.07
CA LYS A 127 15.87 16.33 7.38
C LYS A 127 15.71 16.17 5.87
N GLU A 128 14.52 15.79 5.42
CA GLU A 128 14.22 15.51 4.03
C GLU A 128 12.89 16.19 3.69
N ILE A 129 12.86 16.99 2.61
CA ILE A 129 11.64 17.66 2.15
C ILE A 129 11.57 17.50 0.64
N GLN A 130 10.45 16.93 0.17
CA GLN A 130 10.18 16.76 -1.25
C GLN A 130 8.79 17.28 -1.59
N PRO A 131 8.68 18.42 -2.30
CA PRO A 131 7.40 18.86 -2.87
C PRO A 131 7.06 18.02 -4.12
N ILE A 132 5.86 17.48 -4.17
CA ILE A 132 5.34 16.69 -5.29
C ILE A 132 4.11 17.43 -5.84
N LYS A 133 4.36 18.40 -6.73
CA LYS A 133 3.33 19.34 -7.23
C LYS A 133 2.44 18.72 -8.30
N ASP A 134 3.02 17.87 -9.16
CA ASP A 134 2.36 17.34 -10.35
C ASP A 134 1.80 15.92 -10.16
N ALA A 135 1.68 15.47 -8.90
CA ALA A 135 1.06 14.18 -8.58
C ALA A 135 -0.47 14.25 -8.75
N TYR A 136 -1.09 13.07 -8.89
CA TYR A 136 -2.55 12.92 -8.88
C TYR A 136 -3.22 13.54 -7.63
N VAL A 137 -2.55 13.42 -6.47
CA VAL A 137 -2.82 14.21 -5.26
C VAL A 137 -1.52 14.94 -4.92
N PRO A 138 -1.44 16.26 -5.16
CA PRO A 138 -0.25 17.04 -4.82
C PRO A 138 -0.02 17.11 -3.32
N LEU A 139 1.24 16.97 -2.88
CA LEU A 139 1.59 16.94 -1.47
C LEU A 139 3.05 17.37 -1.20
N ILE A 140 3.37 17.64 0.04
CA ILE A 140 4.74 17.80 0.54
C ILE A 140 5.07 16.55 1.37
N LYS A 141 6.10 15.81 0.94
CA LYS A 141 6.71 14.76 1.75
C LYS A 141 7.83 15.34 2.60
N LEU A 142 7.87 14.95 3.86
CA LEU A 142 8.97 15.34 4.74
C LEU A 142 9.30 14.24 5.75
N LYS A 143 10.51 14.33 6.31
CA LYS A 143 10.96 13.43 7.37
C LYS A 143 11.36 14.23 8.59
N ILE A 144 10.66 14.00 9.68
CA ILE A 144 10.90 14.65 10.98
C ILE A 144 10.98 13.57 12.07
N SER A 145 12.01 13.66 12.94
CA SER A 145 12.21 12.67 14.03
C SER A 145 12.14 11.21 13.58
N SER A 146 12.66 10.91 12.37
CA SER A 146 12.63 9.59 11.70
C SER A 146 11.26 9.15 11.16
N ILE A 147 10.21 9.95 11.32
CA ILE A 147 8.86 9.68 10.83
C ILE A 147 8.69 10.35 9.46
N MET A 148 8.21 9.58 8.48
CA MET A 148 7.79 10.11 7.17
C MET A 148 6.41 10.71 7.31
N VAL A 149 6.23 11.94 6.81
CA VAL A 149 4.95 12.67 6.87
C VAL A 149 4.59 13.15 5.47
N ASP A 150 3.36 12.86 5.07
CA ASP A 150 2.76 13.35 3.84
C ASP A 150 1.75 14.45 4.19
N ILE A 151 1.96 15.67 3.70
CA ILE A 151 1.05 16.80 3.93
C ILE A 151 0.31 17.10 2.62
N VAL A 152 -0.97 16.80 2.58
CA VAL A 152 -1.89 17.17 1.49
C VAL A 152 -2.56 18.49 1.83
N PHE A 153 -2.86 19.32 0.84
CA PHE A 153 -3.47 20.63 1.01
C PHE A 153 -4.92 20.65 0.54
N ALA A 154 -5.78 21.27 1.35
CA ALA A 154 -7.14 21.62 0.95
C ALA A 154 -7.48 23.04 1.41
N ARG A 155 -8.17 23.79 0.56
CA ARG A 155 -8.66 25.14 0.86
C ARG A 155 -10.16 25.12 1.01
N VAL A 156 -10.66 25.73 2.08
CA VAL A 156 -12.09 25.89 2.37
C VAL A 156 -12.46 27.33 2.60
N ASN A 157 -13.74 27.67 2.46
CA ASN A 157 -14.22 28.98 2.89
C ASN A 157 -13.94 29.14 4.39
N ARG A 158 -13.38 30.30 4.80
CA ARG A 158 -12.99 30.59 6.19
C ARG A 158 -14.12 30.35 7.20
N LYS A 159 -15.37 30.61 6.83
CA LYS A 159 -16.54 30.36 7.70
C LYS A 159 -16.68 28.91 8.15
N VAL A 160 -16.14 27.95 7.37
CA VAL A 160 -16.10 26.52 7.77
C VAL A 160 -15.14 26.29 8.92
N LEU A 161 -14.09 27.12 9.03
CA LEU A 161 -13.05 27.02 10.08
C LEU A 161 -13.41 27.82 11.34
N GLU A 162 -14.27 28.83 11.22
CA GLU A 162 -14.68 29.69 12.34
C GLU A 162 -15.56 28.97 13.36
N SER A 163 -16.30 27.94 12.97
CA SER A 163 -17.23 27.22 13.84
C SER A 163 -16.54 26.48 14.99
N GLY A 164 -15.25 26.26 14.95
CA GLY A 164 -14.49 25.44 15.92
C GLY A 164 -14.93 23.98 15.98
N GLU A 165 -15.89 23.59 15.16
CA GLU A 165 -16.37 22.22 15.04
C GLU A 165 -15.44 21.37 14.16
N THR A 166 -15.55 20.06 14.30
CA THR A 166 -14.86 19.13 13.41
C THR A 166 -15.27 19.38 11.96
N ILE A 167 -14.31 19.71 11.11
CA ILE A 167 -14.54 20.03 9.69
C ILE A 167 -15.28 18.85 9.02
N ASN A 168 -16.47 19.16 8.51
CA ASN A 168 -17.26 18.21 7.77
C ASN A 168 -17.28 18.60 6.27
N PHE A 169 -16.61 17.79 5.45
CA PHE A 169 -16.54 18.00 4.00
C PHE A 169 -17.80 17.50 3.31
N THR A 170 -18.88 18.27 3.43
CA THR A 170 -20.16 18.01 2.75
C THR A 170 -20.09 18.38 1.25
N GLU A 171 -21.06 17.93 0.44
CA GLU A 171 -21.10 18.26 -0.98
C GLU A 171 -21.05 19.78 -1.27
N PRO A 172 -21.71 20.66 -0.52
CA PRO A 172 -21.58 22.11 -0.70
C PRO A 172 -20.16 22.62 -0.51
N VAL A 173 -19.41 22.10 0.48
CA VAL A 173 -18.00 22.48 0.73
C VAL A 173 -17.09 21.98 -0.41
N LEU A 174 -17.35 20.79 -0.92
CA LEU A 174 -16.56 20.20 -2.00
C LEU A 174 -16.75 20.92 -3.33
N ARG A 175 -17.89 21.56 -3.56
CA ARG A 175 -18.21 22.28 -4.80
C ARG A 175 -17.22 23.41 -5.09
N ASP A 176 -16.72 24.06 -4.05
CA ASP A 176 -15.81 25.19 -4.17
C ASP A 176 -14.32 24.75 -4.25
N MET A 177 -14.05 23.44 -4.28
CA MET A 177 -12.72 22.87 -4.34
C MET A 177 -12.33 22.48 -5.77
N SER A 178 -11.03 22.53 -6.07
CA SER A 178 -10.49 21.91 -7.28
C SER A 178 -10.55 20.37 -7.24
N ALA A 179 -10.45 19.72 -8.39
CA ALA A 179 -10.44 18.26 -8.48
C ALA A 179 -9.34 17.63 -7.63
N GLU A 180 -8.13 18.23 -7.62
CA GLU A 180 -7.00 17.76 -6.81
C GLU A 180 -7.29 17.83 -5.30
N MET A 181 -7.91 18.93 -4.86
CA MET A 181 -8.29 19.10 -3.45
C MET A 181 -9.34 18.09 -3.03
N ILE A 182 -10.35 17.85 -3.87
CA ILE A 182 -11.39 16.83 -3.62
C ILE A 182 -10.75 15.45 -3.45
N ARG A 183 -9.77 15.09 -4.29
CA ARG A 183 -9.06 13.80 -4.18
C ARG A 183 -8.35 13.66 -2.83
N GLY A 184 -7.64 14.71 -2.38
CA GLY A 184 -6.98 14.74 -1.08
C GLY A 184 -7.96 14.60 0.09
N VAL A 185 -9.02 15.40 0.09
CA VAL A 185 -10.07 15.39 1.11
C VAL A 185 -10.83 14.05 1.12
N ASN A 186 -11.02 13.40 -0.02
CA ASN A 186 -11.70 12.11 -0.09
C ASN A 186 -10.96 10.99 0.62
N ALA A 187 -9.63 11.07 0.73
CA ALA A 187 -8.87 10.11 1.54
C ALA A 187 -9.27 10.20 3.03
N PHE A 188 -9.38 11.42 3.57
CA PHE A 188 -9.86 11.68 4.93
C PHE A 188 -11.31 11.21 5.11
N ARG A 189 -12.24 11.62 4.22
CA ARG A 189 -13.66 11.25 4.27
C ARG A 189 -13.88 9.75 4.19
N THR A 190 -13.09 9.05 3.38
CA THR A 190 -13.16 7.59 3.20
C THR A 190 -12.86 6.86 4.50
N GLY A 191 -11.77 7.22 5.20
CA GLY A 191 -11.42 6.61 6.48
C GLY A 191 -12.52 6.78 7.53
N LYS A 192 -13.06 8.01 7.68
CA LYS A 192 -14.17 8.31 8.57
C LYS A 192 -15.41 7.48 8.23
N LYS A 193 -15.80 7.45 6.94
CA LYS A 193 -16.99 6.70 6.48
C LYS A 193 -16.87 5.19 6.69
N ILE A 194 -15.67 4.62 6.53
CA ILE A 194 -15.43 3.21 6.81
C ILE A 194 -15.67 2.91 8.29
N LEU A 195 -15.08 3.68 9.21
CA LEU A 195 -15.25 3.48 10.66
C LEU A 195 -16.71 3.62 11.10
N GLU A 196 -17.46 4.55 10.51
CA GLU A 196 -18.90 4.73 10.75
C GLU A 196 -19.75 3.57 10.22
N SER A 197 -19.26 2.82 9.22
CA SER A 197 -20.01 1.78 8.52
C SER A 197 -19.86 0.39 9.14
N VAL A 198 -18.85 0.18 9.98
CA VAL A 198 -18.56 -1.14 10.56
C VAL A 198 -19.27 -1.32 11.91
N PRO A 199 -19.90 -2.48 12.16
CA PRO A 199 -20.65 -2.72 13.40
C PRO A 199 -19.76 -2.76 14.65
N ASN A 200 -18.56 -3.31 14.55
CA ASN A 200 -17.58 -3.45 15.62
C ASN A 200 -16.21 -2.96 15.14
N VAL A 201 -15.81 -1.77 15.60
CA VAL A 201 -14.57 -1.11 15.21
C VAL A 201 -13.34 -1.90 15.67
N TYR A 202 -13.37 -2.53 16.84
CA TYR A 202 -12.27 -3.35 17.34
C TYR A 202 -12.05 -4.58 16.43
N ASN A 203 -13.10 -5.36 16.18
CA ASN A 203 -13.01 -6.54 15.31
C ASN A 203 -12.55 -6.16 13.90
N TYR A 204 -13.03 -5.03 13.37
CA TYR A 204 -12.59 -4.48 12.09
C TYR A 204 -11.09 -4.17 12.07
N LYS A 205 -10.59 -3.40 13.07
CA LYS A 205 -9.18 -3.02 13.14
C LYS A 205 -8.27 -4.25 13.23
N MET A 206 -8.62 -5.23 14.06
CA MET A 206 -7.87 -6.48 14.20
C MET A 206 -7.83 -7.27 12.90
N THR A 207 -8.97 -7.43 12.24
CA THR A 207 -9.07 -8.11 10.96
C THR A 207 -8.26 -7.39 9.89
N LEU A 208 -8.37 -6.07 9.79
CA LEU A 208 -7.64 -5.26 8.81
C LEU A 208 -6.12 -5.36 8.99
N ARG A 209 -5.61 -5.31 10.23
CA ARG A 209 -4.17 -5.50 10.53
C ARG A 209 -3.70 -6.86 10.03
N ALA A 210 -4.46 -7.93 10.29
CA ALA A 210 -4.13 -9.27 9.83
C ALA A 210 -4.11 -9.36 8.28
N ILE A 211 -5.09 -8.78 7.60
CA ILE A 211 -5.15 -8.77 6.12
C ILE A 211 -4.00 -7.95 5.54
N LYS A 212 -3.66 -6.79 6.11
CA LYS A 212 -2.50 -6.00 5.66
C LYS A 212 -1.18 -6.74 5.88
N LEU A 213 -1.00 -7.40 7.03
CA LEU A 213 0.17 -8.22 7.32
C LEU A 213 0.30 -9.36 6.32
N TRP A 214 -0.79 -10.11 6.08
CA TRP A 214 -0.82 -11.17 5.09
C TRP A 214 -0.43 -10.65 3.70
N ALA A 215 -1.03 -9.56 3.23
CA ALA A 215 -0.77 -9.02 1.91
C ALA A 215 0.69 -8.55 1.74
N ARG A 216 1.30 -7.96 2.79
CA ARG A 216 2.72 -7.60 2.82
C ARG A 216 3.61 -8.85 2.75
N ARG A 217 3.36 -9.85 3.59
CA ARG A 217 4.14 -11.09 3.62
C ARG A 217 4.02 -11.91 2.35
N LYS A 218 2.87 -11.83 1.66
CA LYS A 218 2.69 -12.47 0.34
C LYS A 218 3.21 -11.64 -0.84
N ALA A 219 3.85 -10.50 -0.59
CA ALA A 219 4.40 -9.59 -1.62
C ALA A 219 3.33 -9.10 -2.62
N ILE A 220 2.11 -8.85 -2.15
CA ILE A 220 0.97 -8.34 -2.94
C ILE A 220 0.38 -7.04 -2.33
N TYR A 221 1.23 -6.22 -1.69
CA TYR A 221 0.84 -4.98 -1.05
C TYR A 221 1.70 -3.82 -1.58
N SER A 222 1.28 -3.23 -2.69
CA SER A 222 1.90 -2.04 -3.29
C SER A 222 1.01 -1.49 -4.42
N ASN A 223 0.30 -0.40 -4.18
CA ASN A 223 -0.52 0.22 -5.23
C ASN A 223 0.29 0.68 -6.46
N PRO A 224 1.49 1.29 -6.33
CA PRO A 224 2.30 1.65 -7.49
C PRO A 224 2.69 0.46 -8.38
N GLN A 225 2.84 -0.72 -7.81
CA GLN A 225 3.17 -1.95 -8.54
C GLN A 225 1.93 -2.72 -9.03
N GLY A 226 0.73 -2.14 -8.89
CA GLY A 226 -0.51 -2.77 -9.31
C GLY A 226 -1.04 -3.85 -8.38
N PHE A 227 -0.68 -3.79 -7.09
CA PHE A 227 -1.21 -4.66 -6.04
C PHE A 227 -2.18 -3.93 -5.11
N LEU A 228 -2.60 -4.63 -4.05
CA LEU A 228 -3.50 -4.06 -3.05
C LEU A 228 -2.86 -2.87 -2.32
N SER A 229 -3.69 -1.87 -2.03
CA SER A 229 -3.33 -0.73 -1.20
C SER A 229 -3.93 -0.85 0.20
N GLY A 230 -3.47 -0.03 1.14
CA GLY A 230 -4.07 0.03 2.48
C GLY A 230 -5.56 0.32 2.44
N ILE A 231 -5.99 1.23 1.55
CA ILE A 231 -7.39 1.61 1.43
C ILE A 231 -8.23 0.53 0.76
N SER A 232 -7.70 -0.19 -0.25
CA SER A 232 -8.43 -1.32 -0.83
C SER A 232 -8.64 -2.44 0.18
N CYS A 233 -7.61 -2.80 0.97
CA CYS A 233 -7.77 -3.74 2.08
C CYS A 233 -8.81 -3.27 3.11
N ALA A 234 -8.82 -1.97 3.43
CA ALA A 234 -9.75 -1.38 4.39
C ALA A 234 -11.21 -1.49 3.92
N ILE A 235 -11.50 -1.17 2.65
CA ILE A 235 -12.83 -1.28 2.05
C ILE A 235 -13.30 -2.73 1.99
N MET A 236 -12.43 -3.62 1.52
CA MET A 236 -12.72 -5.06 1.44
C MET A 236 -13.03 -5.64 2.82
N THR A 237 -12.24 -5.30 3.82
CA THR A 237 -12.45 -5.75 5.21
C THR A 237 -13.76 -5.18 5.79
N ALA A 238 -14.04 -3.88 5.55
CA ALA A 238 -15.25 -3.24 6.05
C ALA A 238 -16.52 -3.90 5.49
N ARG A 239 -16.54 -4.26 4.20
CA ARG A 239 -17.65 -5.02 3.60
C ARG A 239 -17.88 -6.33 4.32
N ILE A 240 -16.81 -7.10 4.61
CA ILE A 240 -16.93 -8.38 5.31
C ILE A 240 -17.46 -8.20 6.74
N CYS A 241 -16.93 -7.21 7.48
CA CYS A 241 -17.41 -6.90 8.82
C CYS A 241 -18.88 -6.48 8.85
N LYS A 242 -19.29 -5.65 7.88
CA LYS A 242 -20.69 -5.21 7.76
C LYS A 242 -21.65 -6.37 7.43
N ALA A 243 -21.22 -7.31 6.59
CA ALA A 243 -22.00 -8.49 6.26
C ALA A 243 -22.05 -9.54 7.39
N ASN A 244 -21.16 -9.45 8.37
CA ASN A 244 -21.01 -10.43 9.45
C ASN A 244 -20.79 -9.72 10.80
N PRO A 245 -21.82 -9.05 11.35
CA PRO A 245 -21.68 -8.14 12.51
C PRO A 245 -21.24 -8.83 13.81
N ASP A 246 -21.58 -10.11 13.98
CA ASP A 246 -21.35 -10.88 15.21
C ASP A 246 -20.07 -11.73 15.18
N MET A 247 -19.36 -11.75 14.04
CA MET A 247 -18.15 -12.54 13.91
C MET A 247 -16.95 -11.92 14.63
N LEU A 248 -16.15 -12.80 15.27
CA LEU A 248 -14.85 -12.45 15.85
C LEU A 248 -13.76 -12.27 14.78
N PRO A 249 -12.62 -11.60 15.06
CA PRO A 249 -11.60 -11.32 14.06
C PRO A 249 -11.12 -12.54 13.28
N HIS A 250 -10.84 -13.66 13.94
CA HIS A 250 -10.41 -14.89 13.25
C HIS A 250 -11.46 -15.43 12.26
N GLN A 251 -12.75 -15.33 12.60
CA GLN A 251 -13.86 -15.73 11.72
C GLN A 251 -14.00 -14.76 10.54
N LEU A 252 -13.82 -13.45 10.78
CA LEU A 252 -13.84 -12.42 9.74
C LEU A 252 -12.69 -12.59 8.73
N ILE A 253 -11.50 -13.01 9.19
CA ILE A 253 -10.37 -13.32 8.31
C ILE A 253 -10.72 -14.50 7.39
N TYR A 254 -11.29 -15.57 7.93
CA TYR A 254 -11.77 -16.68 7.09
C TYR A 254 -12.83 -16.23 6.09
N ALA A 255 -13.83 -15.47 6.55
CA ALA A 255 -14.90 -14.95 5.71
C ALA A 255 -14.33 -14.05 4.57
N PHE A 256 -13.27 -13.28 4.85
CA PHE A 256 -12.56 -12.48 3.86
C PHE A 256 -11.98 -13.36 2.75
N PHE A 257 -11.18 -14.37 3.10
CA PHE A 257 -10.58 -15.24 2.10
C PHE A 257 -11.59 -16.08 1.35
N LYS A 258 -12.58 -16.61 2.05
CA LYS A 258 -13.69 -17.36 1.43
C LYS A 258 -14.44 -16.52 0.41
N THR A 259 -14.79 -15.29 0.75
CA THR A 259 -15.55 -14.40 -0.12
C THR A 259 -14.74 -13.97 -1.34
N TYR A 260 -13.51 -13.51 -1.12
CA TYR A 260 -12.74 -12.88 -2.20
C TYR A 260 -11.97 -13.88 -3.06
N SER A 261 -11.76 -15.10 -2.65
CA SER A 261 -11.27 -16.17 -3.53
C SER A 261 -12.27 -16.61 -4.60
N GLU A 262 -13.57 -16.37 -4.37
CA GLU A 262 -14.68 -16.69 -5.28
C GLU A 262 -15.35 -15.46 -5.90
N TRP A 263 -14.83 -14.26 -5.61
CA TRP A 263 -15.46 -13.01 -6.06
C TRP A 263 -15.39 -12.86 -7.58
N ARG A 264 -16.49 -12.41 -8.17
CA ARG A 264 -16.58 -12.15 -9.62
C ARG A 264 -16.01 -10.76 -9.94
N TRP A 265 -14.69 -10.62 -9.88
CA TRP A 265 -13.97 -9.36 -9.89
C TRP A 265 -14.26 -8.46 -11.10
N THR A 266 -14.47 -9.04 -12.29
CA THR A 266 -14.77 -8.30 -13.51
C THR A 266 -16.22 -7.82 -13.61
N ASP A 267 -17.12 -8.45 -12.84
CA ASP A 267 -18.56 -8.22 -12.97
C ASP A 267 -19.12 -7.40 -11.83
N LYS A 268 -18.59 -7.62 -10.62
CA LYS A 268 -19.13 -7.05 -9.39
C LYS A 268 -18.09 -6.19 -8.66
N PRO A 269 -18.32 -4.88 -8.51
CA PRO A 269 -17.45 -4.05 -7.70
C PRO A 269 -17.56 -4.41 -6.22
N VAL A 270 -16.47 -4.24 -5.48
CA VAL A 270 -16.48 -4.29 -4.01
C VAL A 270 -16.78 -2.87 -3.50
N VAL A 271 -17.89 -2.73 -2.81
CA VAL A 271 -18.34 -1.51 -2.12
C VAL A 271 -18.60 -1.84 -0.67
N VAL A 272 -18.52 -0.87 0.23
CA VAL A 272 -18.84 -1.08 1.66
C VAL A 272 -20.34 -1.37 1.83
N ASP A 273 -21.17 -0.67 1.04
CA ASP A 273 -22.63 -0.78 1.06
C ASP A 273 -23.17 -0.79 -0.37
N ASP A 274 -24.02 -1.75 -0.69
CA ASP A 274 -24.61 -1.88 -2.04
C ASP A 274 -25.50 -0.66 -2.42
N SER A 275 -25.98 0.14 -1.43
CA SER A 275 -26.68 1.40 -1.70
C SER A 275 -25.83 2.44 -2.43
N GLN A 276 -24.49 2.32 -2.38
CA GLN A 276 -23.58 3.20 -3.12
C GLN A 276 -23.80 3.10 -4.64
N LEU A 277 -24.16 1.93 -5.15
CA LEU A 277 -24.35 1.67 -6.57
C LEU A 277 -25.60 2.38 -7.13
N SER A 278 -26.57 2.68 -6.29
CA SER A 278 -27.78 3.41 -6.65
C SER A 278 -27.71 4.90 -6.26
N PHE A 279 -26.57 5.39 -5.75
CA PHE A 279 -26.42 6.78 -5.34
C PHE A 279 -26.50 7.73 -6.53
N LYS A 280 -27.33 8.77 -6.38
CA LYS A 280 -27.44 9.86 -7.36
C LYS A 280 -26.96 11.14 -6.70
N PRO A 281 -25.89 11.77 -7.21
CA PRO A 281 -25.42 13.03 -6.66
C PRO A 281 -26.45 14.13 -6.90
N THR A 282 -26.64 14.97 -5.92
CA THR A 282 -27.50 16.16 -6.02
C THR A 282 -26.82 17.28 -6.82
N VAL A 283 -25.48 17.26 -6.86
CA VAL A 283 -24.66 18.28 -7.50
C VAL A 283 -23.46 17.62 -8.17
N PRO A 284 -23.14 17.98 -9.42
CA PRO A 284 -21.90 17.58 -10.05
C PRO A 284 -20.71 18.26 -9.35
N LEU A 285 -19.64 17.48 -9.13
CA LEU A 285 -18.38 17.97 -8.57
C LEU A 285 -17.30 18.04 -9.67
N PRO A 286 -16.26 18.90 -9.50
CA PRO A 286 -15.15 18.98 -10.46
C PRO A 286 -14.41 17.67 -10.65
N GLU A 287 -14.31 16.85 -9.60
CA GLU A 287 -13.67 15.53 -9.68
C GLU A 287 -14.61 14.49 -10.30
N LYS A 288 -14.07 13.72 -11.24
CA LYS A 288 -14.81 12.64 -11.90
C LYS A 288 -15.08 11.50 -10.90
N SER A 289 -16.34 11.08 -10.82
CA SER A 289 -16.73 9.90 -10.06
C SER A 289 -16.62 8.64 -10.91
N TRP A 290 -16.14 7.55 -10.32
CA TRP A 290 -16.22 6.22 -10.92
C TRP A 290 -17.67 5.84 -11.23
N THR A 291 -17.87 5.14 -12.34
CA THR A 291 -19.17 4.62 -12.78
C THR A 291 -19.07 3.14 -13.14
N GLU A 292 -20.18 2.42 -13.11
CA GLU A 292 -20.24 1.00 -13.47
C GLU A 292 -19.80 0.67 -14.90
N ASN A 293 -19.73 1.68 -15.78
CA ASN A 293 -19.22 1.52 -17.14
C ASN A 293 -17.69 1.42 -17.18
N GLU A 294 -16.99 1.82 -16.12
CA GLU A 294 -15.53 1.79 -16.05
C GLU A 294 -15.05 0.43 -15.50
N LYS A 295 -15.15 -0.61 -16.32
CA LYS A 295 -14.72 -1.96 -15.94
C LYS A 295 -13.20 -2.10 -15.99
N THR A 296 -12.64 -2.66 -14.91
CA THR A 296 -11.22 -3.03 -14.78
C THR A 296 -11.11 -4.45 -14.24
N CYS A 297 -9.90 -5.00 -14.20
CA CYS A 297 -9.67 -6.36 -13.66
C CYS A 297 -10.14 -6.52 -12.21
N MET A 298 -10.11 -5.44 -11.43
CA MET A 298 -10.51 -5.42 -10.02
C MET A 298 -11.10 -4.04 -9.70
N MET A 299 -12.28 -4.02 -9.08
CA MET A 299 -13.00 -2.80 -8.74
C MET A 299 -13.30 -2.77 -7.24
N VAL A 300 -12.51 -1.99 -6.49
CA VAL A 300 -12.72 -1.74 -5.06
C VAL A 300 -12.97 -0.24 -4.87
N ILE A 301 -14.21 0.14 -4.60
CA ILE A 301 -14.71 1.50 -4.73
C ILE A 301 -14.82 2.20 -3.37
N THR A 302 -14.35 3.44 -3.29
CA THR A 302 -14.43 4.27 -2.08
C THR A 302 -15.88 4.52 -1.67
N PRO A 303 -16.21 4.58 -0.35
CA PRO A 303 -17.59 4.73 0.12
C PRO A 303 -18.11 6.16 0.11
N VAL A 304 -17.37 7.13 -0.40
CA VAL A 304 -17.75 8.55 -0.45
C VAL A 304 -17.74 9.11 -1.85
N TYR A 305 -18.76 9.90 -2.19
CA TYR A 305 -18.83 10.60 -3.48
C TYR A 305 -17.87 11.82 -3.48
N PRO A 306 -17.12 12.06 -4.60
CA PRO A 306 -17.04 11.26 -5.83
C PRO A 306 -16.34 9.92 -5.57
N PHE A 307 -16.94 8.86 -6.09
CA PHE A 307 -16.41 7.50 -5.95
C PHE A 307 -15.13 7.31 -6.76
N SER A 308 -14.19 6.54 -6.23
CA SER A 308 -12.93 6.24 -6.91
C SER A 308 -12.61 4.75 -6.80
N ASN A 309 -12.07 4.16 -7.88
CA ASN A 309 -11.56 2.80 -7.85
C ASN A 309 -10.16 2.79 -7.23
N THR A 310 -9.99 2.20 -6.05
CA THR A 310 -8.72 2.13 -5.33
C THR A 310 -7.76 1.08 -5.90
N THR A 311 -8.23 0.26 -6.81
CA THR A 311 -7.48 -0.83 -7.47
C THR A 311 -7.32 -0.59 -8.98
N TYR A 312 -7.41 0.66 -9.43
CA TYR A 312 -7.30 1.02 -10.85
C TYR A 312 -5.94 0.67 -11.49
N ASN A 313 -4.89 0.52 -10.67
CA ASN A 313 -3.56 0.08 -11.11
C ASN A 313 -3.44 -1.45 -11.25
N VAL A 314 -4.39 -2.21 -10.71
CA VAL A 314 -4.34 -3.68 -10.79
C VAL A 314 -4.49 -4.10 -12.24
N SER A 315 -3.45 -4.74 -12.74
CA SER A 315 -3.35 -5.28 -14.09
C SER A 315 -3.89 -6.71 -14.13
N TYR A 316 -4.04 -7.28 -15.31
CA TYR A 316 -4.40 -8.68 -15.47
C TYR A 316 -3.40 -9.62 -14.79
N ILE A 317 -2.09 -9.32 -14.94
CA ILE A 317 -1.00 -10.07 -14.30
C ILE A 317 -1.14 -10.01 -12.77
N SER A 318 -1.19 -8.82 -12.20
CA SER A 318 -1.27 -8.65 -10.75
C SER A 318 -2.59 -9.17 -10.17
N HIS A 319 -3.68 -9.06 -10.91
CA HIS A 319 -4.97 -9.67 -10.54
C HIS A 319 -4.87 -11.20 -10.40
N LYS A 320 -4.27 -11.90 -11.39
CA LYS A 320 -4.04 -13.36 -11.30
C LYS A 320 -3.23 -13.71 -10.05
N VAL A 321 -2.17 -12.94 -9.75
CA VAL A 321 -1.33 -13.17 -8.57
C VAL A 321 -2.13 -12.95 -7.27
N ILE A 322 -2.91 -11.86 -7.16
CA ILE A 322 -3.74 -11.58 -5.99
C ILE A 322 -4.75 -12.71 -5.76
N VAL A 323 -5.48 -13.12 -6.80
CA VAL A 323 -6.50 -14.17 -6.68
C VAL A 323 -5.89 -15.51 -6.28
N ASN A 324 -4.74 -15.88 -6.84
CA ASN A 324 -4.04 -17.11 -6.46
C ASN A 324 -3.68 -17.09 -4.96
N HIS A 325 -3.14 -15.98 -4.43
CA HIS A 325 -2.85 -15.89 -3.01
C HIS A 325 -4.10 -15.89 -2.12
N LEU A 326 -5.23 -15.34 -2.58
CA LEU A 326 -6.51 -15.43 -1.87
C LEU A 326 -7.00 -16.88 -1.81
N MET A 327 -6.87 -17.63 -2.91
CA MET A 327 -7.21 -19.06 -2.98
C MET A 327 -6.30 -19.91 -2.08
N ASP A 328 -4.99 -19.67 -2.10
CA ASP A 328 -4.03 -20.34 -1.24
C ASP A 328 -4.31 -20.08 0.24
N ALA A 329 -4.61 -18.82 0.60
CA ALA A 329 -4.96 -18.48 1.97
C ALA A 329 -6.25 -19.18 2.45
N ARG A 330 -7.28 -19.23 1.61
CA ARG A 330 -8.50 -19.99 1.90
C ARG A 330 -8.20 -21.48 2.13
N LYS A 331 -7.37 -22.07 1.27
CA LYS A 331 -6.98 -23.47 1.37
C LYS A 331 -6.33 -23.79 2.71
N VAL A 332 -5.50 -22.90 3.27
CA VAL A 332 -4.92 -23.08 4.61
C VAL A 332 -5.99 -23.25 5.69
N PHE A 333 -7.11 -22.50 5.62
CA PHE A 333 -8.22 -22.67 6.56
C PHE A 333 -8.99 -23.98 6.33
N ASP A 334 -9.26 -24.33 5.09
CA ASP A 334 -10.02 -25.53 4.74
C ASP A 334 -9.23 -26.78 5.15
N GLU A 335 -7.92 -26.85 4.87
CA GLU A 335 -7.03 -27.94 5.30
C GLU A 335 -6.88 -28.01 6.83
N SER A 336 -6.75 -26.87 7.53
CA SER A 336 -6.65 -26.85 8.99
C SER A 336 -7.87 -27.50 9.67
N LYS A 337 -9.07 -27.30 9.13
CA LYS A 337 -10.30 -27.92 9.63
C LYS A 337 -10.42 -29.40 9.32
N GLU A 338 -9.82 -29.84 8.22
CA GLU A 338 -9.82 -31.25 7.81
C GLU A 338 -8.88 -32.09 8.70
N PHE A 339 -7.67 -31.57 8.99
CA PHE A 339 -6.65 -32.30 9.76
C PHE A 339 -6.84 -32.21 11.27
N ASP A 340 -7.33 -31.09 11.77
CA ASP A 340 -7.58 -30.86 13.20
C ASP A 340 -8.82 -29.99 13.39
N LYS A 341 -9.93 -30.61 13.79
CA LYS A 341 -11.21 -29.92 14.01
C LYS A 341 -11.16 -28.88 15.13
N GLU A 342 -10.18 -28.97 16.02
CA GLU A 342 -9.95 -28.02 17.12
C GLU A 342 -9.08 -26.84 16.68
N LYS A 343 -8.31 -26.98 15.60
CA LYS A 343 -7.43 -25.94 15.05
C LYS A 343 -8.22 -25.08 14.04
N PHE A 344 -8.46 -23.84 14.40
CA PHE A 344 -9.20 -22.91 13.53
C PHE A 344 -8.43 -22.57 12.24
N CYS A 345 -7.12 -22.36 12.33
CA CYS A 345 -6.24 -22.00 11.21
C CYS A 345 -4.78 -22.31 11.55
N ASP A 346 -4.00 -22.72 10.56
CA ASP A 346 -2.55 -22.71 10.63
C ASP A 346 -2.00 -21.29 10.33
N TRP A 347 -1.96 -20.46 11.39
CA TRP A 347 -1.50 -19.09 11.30
C TRP A 347 -0.07 -18.96 10.81
N GLU A 348 0.79 -19.91 11.15
CA GLU A 348 2.19 -19.93 10.71
C GLU A 348 2.27 -20.04 9.18
N THR A 349 1.56 -20.99 8.60
CA THR A 349 1.48 -21.15 7.14
C THR A 349 0.79 -19.96 6.48
N LEU A 350 -0.28 -19.43 7.08
CA LEU A 350 -0.99 -18.27 6.52
C LEU A 350 -0.08 -17.05 6.41
N PHE A 351 0.69 -16.75 7.48
CA PHE A 351 1.55 -15.57 7.55
C PHE A 351 2.98 -15.83 7.13
N LYS A 352 3.35 -17.05 6.72
CA LYS A 352 4.68 -17.33 6.19
C LYS A 352 5.01 -16.38 5.03
N PRO A 353 6.15 -15.68 5.05
CA PRO A 353 6.58 -14.84 3.94
C PRO A 353 6.66 -15.62 2.62
N TYR A 354 6.27 -14.96 1.53
CA TYR A 354 6.38 -15.55 0.20
C TYR A 354 7.84 -15.56 -0.24
N GLU A 355 8.39 -16.75 -0.46
CA GLU A 355 9.77 -16.93 -0.90
C GLU A 355 9.90 -16.62 -2.41
N PHE A 356 9.74 -15.33 -2.77
CA PHE A 356 9.66 -14.89 -4.16
C PHE A 356 10.83 -15.42 -5.00
N PHE A 357 12.06 -15.18 -4.58
CA PHE A 357 13.25 -15.59 -5.33
C PHE A 357 13.46 -17.10 -5.40
N ARG A 358 12.84 -17.87 -4.53
CA ARG A 358 12.80 -19.33 -4.59
C ARG A 358 11.67 -19.86 -5.49
N SER A 359 10.58 -19.11 -5.62
CA SER A 359 9.39 -19.54 -6.36
C SER A 359 9.53 -19.46 -7.86
N TYR A 360 10.47 -18.64 -8.36
CA TYR A 360 10.73 -18.44 -9.78
C TYR A 360 12.13 -18.93 -10.18
N VAL A 361 12.30 -19.28 -11.45
CA VAL A 361 13.59 -19.71 -12.03
C VAL A 361 14.18 -18.59 -12.89
N HIS A 362 13.32 -17.84 -13.57
CA HIS A 362 13.69 -16.75 -14.46
C HIS A 362 13.19 -15.43 -13.89
N PHE A 363 13.98 -14.38 -14.12
CA PHE A 363 13.66 -13.03 -13.65
C PHE A 363 13.98 -12.01 -14.76
N LEU A 364 13.13 -11.01 -14.89
CA LEU A 364 13.49 -9.75 -15.52
C LEU A 364 13.90 -8.79 -14.39
N GLU A 365 15.17 -8.39 -14.40
CA GLU A 365 15.71 -7.37 -13.51
C GLU A 365 15.60 -5.99 -14.19
N VAL A 366 15.06 -5.01 -13.49
CA VAL A 366 15.08 -3.60 -13.86
C VAL A 366 15.98 -2.90 -12.86
N LYS A 367 17.22 -2.61 -13.27
CA LYS A 367 18.25 -2.03 -12.42
C LYS A 367 18.45 -0.56 -12.77
N ILE A 368 18.40 0.31 -11.77
CA ILE A 368 18.68 1.74 -11.89
C ILE A 368 19.84 2.12 -10.98
N PHE A 369 20.70 2.99 -11.47
CA PHE A 369 21.90 3.37 -10.73
C PHE A 369 22.41 4.77 -11.13
N SER A 370 23.12 5.41 -10.20
CA SER A 370 23.79 6.68 -10.35
C SER A 370 24.87 6.88 -9.29
N ASN A 371 25.85 7.71 -9.56
CA ASN A 371 26.80 8.21 -8.57
C ASN A 371 26.30 9.50 -7.89
N ASN A 372 25.27 10.14 -8.43
CA ASN A 372 24.65 11.34 -7.87
C ASN A 372 23.39 10.98 -7.10
N TYR A 373 23.40 11.15 -5.77
CA TYR A 373 22.31 10.76 -4.88
C TYR A 373 21.01 11.50 -5.17
N GLU A 374 21.07 12.80 -5.42
CA GLU A 374 19.88 13.62 -5.64
C GLU A 374 19.17 13.25 -6.95
N GLN A 375 19.94 13.07 -8.04
CA GLN A 375 19.41 12.58 -9.31
C GLN A 375 18.90 11.15 -9.19
N PHE A 376 19.63 10.29 -8.46
CA PHE A 376 19.19 8.92 -8.19
C PHE A 376 17.80 8.86 -7.53
N LEU A 377 17.56 9.68 -6.49
CA LEU A 377 16.26 9.71 -5.81
C LEU A 377 15.12 10.15 -6.74
N LYS A 378 15.36 11.17 -7.57
CA LYS A 378 14.38 11.64 -8.57
C LYS A 378 14.08 10.53 -9.60
N TRP A 379 15.14 9.93 -10.16
CA TRP A 379 15.02 8.87 -11.15
C TRP A 379 14.38 7.61 -10.59
N LYS A 380 14.75 7.18 -9.39
CA LYS A 380 14.12 6.08 -8.67
C LYS A 380 12.61 6.31 -8.54
N GLY A 381 12.20 7.46 -8.02
CA GLY A 381 10.79 7.78 -7.84
C GLY A 381 10.00 7.77 -9.15
N LEU A 382 10.60 8.31 -10.23
CA LEU A 382 10.01 8.28 -11.56
C LEU A 382 9.84 6.84 -12.05
N VAL A 383 10.92 6.05 -12.11
CA VAL A 383 10.88 4.68 -12.63
C VAL A 383 9.89 3.84 -11.82
N GLU A 384 9.97 3.89 -10.48
CA GLU A 384 9.08 3.13 -9.60
C GLU A 384 7.60 3.45 -9.87
N SER A 385 7.25 4.72 -10.08
CA SER A 385 5.88 5.12 -10.39
C SER A 385 5.38 4.62 -11.76
N LYS A 386 6.32 4.29 -12.68
CA LYS A 386 6.05 3.86 -14.05
C LYS A 386 6.12 2.34 -14.27
N LEU A 387 6.67 1.57 -13.33
CA LEU A 387 6.78 0.10 -13.47
C LEU A 387 5.42 -0.58 -13.73
N LYS A 388 4.32 -0.01 -13.27
CA LYS A 388 2.96 -0.46 -13.63
C LYS A 388 2.69 -0.47 -15.14
N VAL A 389 3.33 0.44 -15.90
CA VAL A 389 3.21 0.47 -17.38
C VAL A 389 3.99 -0.70 -17.97
N LEU A 390 5.22 -0.96 -17.49
CA LEU A 390 5.96 -2.17 -17.88
C LEU A 390 5.15 -3.44 -17.60
N THR A 391 4.51 -3.52 -16.43
CA THR A 391 3.63 -4.65 -16.08
C THR A 391 2.49 -4.81 -17.10
N ARG A 392 1.86 -3.71 -17.53
CA ARG A 392 0.81 -3.72 -18.56
C ARG A 392 1.34 -4.11 -19.94
N ASN A 393 2.53 -3.65 -20.32
CA ASN A 393 3.16 -4.06 -21.59
C ASN A 393 3.45 -5.57 -21.60
N LEU A 394 3.89 -6.13 -20.47
CA LEU A 394 4.10 -7.58 -20.31
C LEU A 394 2.78 -8.39 -20.32
N GLU A 395 1.62 -7.77 -20.07
CA GLU A 395 0.32 -8.46 -20.13
C GLU A 395 0.01 -9.05 -21.50
N VAL A 396 0.47 -8.42 -22.57
CA VAL A 396 0.23 -8.91 -23.93
C VAL A 396 0.72 -10.35 -24.06
N ILE A 397 1.91 -10.65 -23.51
CA ILE A 397 2.51 -11.99 -23.56
C ILE A 397 1.64 -13.00 -22.79
N VAL A 398 1.21 -12.63 -21.58
CA VAL A 398 0.39 -13.52 -20.73
C VAL A 398 -0.98 -13.76 -21.37
N ARG A 399 -1.63 -12.68 -21.87
CA ARG A 399 -2.96 -12.79 -22.51
C ARG A 399 -2.90 -13.60 -23.80
N THR A 400 -1.87 -13.41 -24.61
CA THR A 400 -1.69 -14.20 -25.84
C THR A 400 -1.52 -15.68 -25.51
N ALA A 401 -0.69 -16.00 -24.52
CA ALA A 401 -0.54 -17.37 -24.06
C ALA A 401 -1.85 -17.97 -23.52
N ASP A 402 -2.59 -17.22 -22.72
CA ASP A 402 -3.88 -17.67 -22.16
C ASP A 402 -4.94 -17.84 -23.26
N PHE A 403 -4.89 -17.05 -24.34
CA PHE A 403 -5.85 -17.10 -25.45
C PHE A 403 -5.51 -18.17 -26.50
N GLU A 404 -4.23 -18.33 -26.86
CA GLU A 404 -3.78 -19.30 -27.87
C GLU A 404 -3.80 -20.75 -27.35
N ASN A 405 -3.78 -20.92 -26.02
CA ASN A 405 -3.69 -22.23 -25.42
C ASN A 405 -5.06 -22.78 -25.00
N ASN A 406 -5.52 -23.75 -25.77
CA ASN A 406 -6.47 -24.75 -25.31
C ASN A 406 -5.91 -25.51 -24.08
N SER A 407 -5.70 -24.83 -22.96
CA SER A 407 -5.51 -25.35 -21.59
C SER A 407 -4.14 -25.91 -21.13
N ASN A 408 -3.06 -25.87 -21.91
CA ASN A 408 -1.84 -26.60 -21.53
C ASN A 408 -0.59 -25.76 -21.19
N GLU A 409 -0.58 -24.48 -21.44
CA GLU A 409 0.54 -23.59 -21.10
C GLU A 409 0.05 -22.47 -20.19
N GLU A 410 0.68 -22.26 -19.06
CA GLU A 410 0.42 -21.13 -18.18
C GLU A 410 1.69 -20.30 -18.00
N ILE A 411 1.61 -19.02 -18.41
CA ILE A 411 2.67 -18.04 -18.14
C ILE A 411 2.25 -17.21 -16.93
N ILE A 412 3.13 -17.19 -15.92
CA ILE A 412 2.99 -16.35 -14.74
C ILE A 412 4.14 -15.36 -14.74
N ILE A 413 3.82 -14.08 -14.75
CA ILE A 413 4.75 -12.98 -14.50
C ILE A 413 4.31 -12.33 -13.19
N HIS A 414 5.23 -12.22 -12.23
CA HIS A 414 4.93 -11.68 -10.91
C HIS A 414 5.89 -10.51 -10.63
N PRO A 415 5.42 -9.25 -10.65
CA PRO A 415 6.23 -8.12 -10.22
C PRO A 415 6.50 -8.22 -8.72
N TYR A 416 7.78 -8.09 -8.31
CA TYR A 416 8.12 -7.99 -6.90
C TYR A 416 7.87 -6.55 -6.43
N PRO A 417 7.07 -6.33 -5.36
CA PRO A 417 6.59 -4.99 -5.04
C PRO A 417 7.64 -4.05 -4.42
N PHE A 418 8.82 -4.57 -4.08
CA PHE A 418 9.86 -3.80 -3.39
C PHE A 418 11.12 -3.69 -4.24
N GLY A 419 11.71 -2.50 -4.29
CA GLY A 419 13.05 -2.31 -4.84
C GLY A 419 14.10 -2.82 -3.85
N ILE A 420 15.09 -3.54 -4.35
CA ILE A 420 16.18 -4.10 -3.54
C ILE A 420 17.45 -3.28 -3.79
N PRO A 421 18.00 -2.61 -2.77
CA PRO A 421 19.30 -1.94 -2.88
C PRO A 421 20.38 -2.98 -3.17
N LEU A 422 21.17 -2.75 -4.22
CA LEU A 422 22.28 -3.60 -4.57
C LEU A 422 23.60 -2.97 -4.10
N LYS A 423 24.55 -3.82 -3.69
CA LYS A 423 25.90 -3.44 -3.29
C LYS A 423 26.86 -4.45 -3.90
N GLU A 424 27.79 -4.01 -4.71
CA GLU A 424 28.87 -4.84 -5.25
C GLU A 424 30.12 -4.01 -5.43
N GLY A 425 31.30 -4.61 -5.19
CA GLY A 425 32.67 -4.26 -5.55
C GLY A 425 33.09 -2.79 -5.59
N LYS A 426 34.39 -2.53 -5.83
CA LYS A 426 34.97 -1.17 -5.80
C LYS A 426 34.52 -0.26 -6.96
N ASP A 427 34.08 -0.86 -8.08
CA ASP A 427 33.64 -0.15 -9.29
C ASP A 427 32.11 -0.08 -9.45
N PHE A 428 31.37 -0.48 -8.41
CA PHE A 428 29.91 -0.44 -8.43
C PHE A 428 29.40 0.98 -8.18
N PRO A 429 28.33 1.43 -8.85
CA PRO A 429 27.75 2.74 -8.62
C PRO A 429 27.36 2.94 -7.15
N GLN A 430 27.58 4.16 -6.59
CA GLN A 430 27.35 4.43 -5.18
C GLN A 430 25.88 4.21 -4.76
N HIS A 431 24.97 4.42 -5.70
CA HIS A 431 23.53 4.27 -5.49
C HIS A 431 22.95 3.37 -6.57
N CYS A 432 22.44 2.21 -6.15
CA CYS A 432 21.89 1.21 -7.06
C CYS A 432 20.68 0.53 -6.40
N ILE A 433 19.61 0.34 -7.19
CA ILE A 433 18.42 -0.42 -6.77
C ILE A 433 17.90 -1.24 -7.95
N ALA A 434 17.43 -2.45 -7.68
CA ALA A 434 16.81 -3.30 -8.69
C ALA A 434 15.37 -3.65 -8.32
N PHE A 435 14.52 -3.73 -9.34
CA PHE A 435 13.15 -4.26 -9.27
C PHE A 435 13.10 -5.55 -10.08
N TYR A 436 12.32 -6.51 -9.62
CA TYR A 436 12.31 -7.85 -10.20
C TYR A 436 10.91 -8.27 -10.65
N TYR A 437 10.85 -8.96 -11.78
CA TYR A 437 9.67 -9.70 -12.23
C TYR A 437 10.03 -11.18 -12.26
N GLY A 438 9.43 -11.98 -11.40
CA GLY A 438 9.57 -13.43 -11.43
C GLY A 438 8.75 -14.02 -12.57
N ILE A 439 9.37 -14.88 -13.37
CA ILE A 439 8.75 -15.48 -14.53
C ILE A 439 8.73 -16.99 -14.35
N LYS A 440 7.54 -17.58 -14.50
CA LYS A 440 7.33 -19.01 -14.47
C LYS A 440 6.48 -19.41 -15.66
N TRP A 441 6.97 -20.41 -16.35
CA TRP A 441 6.28 -21.03 -17.45
C TRP A 441 5.95 -22.46 -17.08
N LYS A 442 4.69 -22.79 -17.02
CA LYS A 442 4.23 -24.16 -16.87
C LYS A 442 3.80 -24.68 -18.22
N ASN A 443 4.54 -25.66 -18.73
CA ASN A 443 4.13 -26.46 -19.86
C ASN A 443 3.93 -27.89 -19.39
N MET A 444 2.68 -28.36 -19.44
CA MET A 444 2.36 -29.70 -18.93
C MET A 444 2.79 -30.85 -19.87
N TYR A 445 3.07 -30.57 -21.15
CA TYR A 445 3.24 -31.62 -22.16
C TYR A 445 4.42 -31.46 -23.13
N LEU A 446 5.13 -30.35 -23.15
CA LEU A 446 6.22 -30.12 -24.09
C LEU A 446 7.60 -30.15 -23.42
N LYS A 447 8.60 -30.68 -24.18
CA LYS A 447 10.00 -30.64 -23.76
C LYS A 447 10.47 -29.20 -23.53
N PRO A 448 11.25 -28.90 -22.50
CA PRO A 448 11.52 -27.52 -22.00
C PRO A 448 12.33 -26.62 -22.95
N TYR A 449 12.57 -27.01 -24.20
CA TYR A 449 13.53 -26.33 -25.11
C TYR A 449 12.91 -25.69 -26.36
N SER A 450 11.60 -25.68 -26.54
CA SER A 450 11.00 -25.32 -27.84
C SER A 450 10.49 -23.90 -28.03
N LYS A 451 10.25 -23.11 -26.97
CA LYS A 451 9.80 -21.72 -27.11
C LYS A 451 10.68 -20.76 -26.29
N LYS A 452 11.16 -19.70 -26.93
CA LYS A 452 11.79 -18.56 -26.28
C LYS A 452 10.71 -17.49 -26.05
N MET A 453 10.65 -16.96 -24.84
CA MET A 453 9.82 -15.79 -24.52
C MET A 453 10.65 -14.56 -24.84
N ASP A 454 10.17 -13.71 -25.75
CA ASP A 454 10.79 -12.43 -26.07
C ASP A 454 10.11 -11.31 -25.28
N LEU A 455 10.88 -10.63 -24.44
CA LEU A 455 10.44 -9.48 -23.63
C LEU A 455 10.94 -8.15 -24.20
N SER A 456 11.63 -8.15 -25.34
CA SER A 456 12.29 -6.97 -25.90
C SER A 456 11.28 -5.87 -26.23
N GLN A 457 10.23 -6.20 -26.98
CA GLN A 457 9.24 -5.21 -27.38
C GLN A 457 8.51 -4.53 -26.20
N PRO A 458 7.97 -5.26 -25.18
CA PRO A 458 7.39 -4.65 -23.99
C PRO A 458 8.34 -3.73 -23.22
N VAL A 459 9.63 -4.06 -23.15
CA VAL A 459 10.65 -3.26 -22.50
C VAL A 459 10.99 -2.02 -23.33
N GLU A 460 11.16 -2.15 -24.65
CA GLU A 460 11.42 -1.04 -25.56
C GLU A 460 10.27 -0.03 -25.53
N ASP A 461 9.02 -0.48 -25.61
CA ASP A 461 7.83 0.36 -25.52
C ASP A 461 7.80 1.13 -24.19
N PHE A 462 8.11 0.46 -23.09
CA PHE A 462 8.20 1.10 -21.78
C PHE A 462 9.26 2.21 -21.73
N VAL A 463 10.47 1.94 -22.24
CA VAL A 463 11.57 2.91 -22.25
C VAL A 463 11.21 4.11 -23.12
N GLN A 464 10.70 3.88 -24.33
CA GLN A 464 10.37 4.94 -25.28
C GLN A 464 9.21 5.83 -24.80
N GLN A 465 8.15 5.24 -24.27
CA GLN A 465 6.95 5.96 -23.89
C GLN A 465 7.09 6.70 -22.56
N GLU A 466 7.77 6.11 -21.58
CA GLU A 466 7.74 6.60 -20.20
C GLU A 466 9.05 7.23 -19.73
N LEU A 467 10.19 6.82 -20.27
CA LEU A 467 11.50 7.21 -19.73
C LEU A 467 12.34 8.09 -20.66
N PHE A 468 12.19 7.95 -21.98
CA PHE A 468 13.08 8.58 -22.96
C PHE A 468 13.20 10.11 -22.77
N HIS A 469 12.08 10.82 -22.70
CA HIS A 469 12.10 12.27 -22.55
C HIS A 469 12.53 12.72 -21.14
N LYS A 470 12.28 11.91 -20.13
CA LYS A 470 12.59 12.22 -18.74
C LYS A 470 14.05 11.98 -18.37
N ARG A 471 14.76 11.18 -19.14
CA ARG A 471 16.20 10.92 -18.97
C ARG A 471 17.03 12.20 -19.12
N LEU A 472 16.56 13.18 -19.89
CA LEU A 472 17.22 14.46 -20.04
C LEU A 472 17.26 15.28 -18.74
N GLU A 473 16.32 15.05 -17.82
CA GLU A 473 16.26 15.72 -16.51
C GLU A 473 17.22 15.08 -15.48
N THR A 474 17.71 13.87 -15.74
CA THR A 474 18.59 13.10 -14.84
C THR A 474 19.73 12.42 -15.65
N PRO A 475 20.65 13.21 -16.27
CA PRO A 475 21.64 12.69 -17.22
C PRO A 475 22.66 11.71 -16.62
N GLU A 476 22.89 11.77 -15.30
CA GLU A 476 23.83 10.89 -14.59
C GLU A 476 23.19 9.56 -14.13
N CYS A 477 21.92 9.34 -14.46
CA CYS A 477 21.19 8.14 -14.08
C CYS A 477 21.13 7.16 -15.25
N GLU A 478 21.30 5.89 -14.94
CA GLU A 478 21.20 4.81 -15.91
C GLU A 478 20.13 3.80 -15.51
N ILE A 479 19.59 3.09 -16.51
CA ILE A 479 18.67 1.98 -16.35
C ILE A 479 19.11 0.83 -17.23
N SER A 480 19.05 -0.38 -16.71
CA SER A 480 19.31 -1.61 -17.46
C SER A 480 18.22 -2.65 -17.21
N PHE A 481 17.98 -3.47 -18.22
CA PHE A 481 17.04 -4.59 -18.20
C PHE A 481 17.77 -5.86 -18.49
N LEU A 482 17.74 -6.81 -17.57
CA LEU A 482 18.49 -8.05 -17.69
C LEU A 482 17.58 -9.26 -17.45
N HIS A 483 17.70 -10.26 -18.30
CA HIS A 483 17.18 -11.58 -18.01
C HIS A 483 18.18 -12.32 -17.13
N LEU A 484 17.74 -12.74 -15.95
CA LEU A 484 18.55 -13.50 -15.00
C LEU A 484 17.90 -14.85 -14.71
N THR A 485 18.73 -15.83 -14.47
CA THR A 485 18.31 -17.07 -13.81
C THR A 485 18.49 -16.92 -12.30
N ARG A 486 17.91 -17.83 -11.52
CA ARG A 486 18.07 -17.85 -10.06
C ARG A 486 19.55 -17.87 -9.62
N GLU A 487 20.41 -18.48 -10.41
CA GLU A 487 21.85 -18.59 -10.16
C GLU A 487 22.61 -17.28 -10.41
N ASP A 488 22.03 -16.37 -11.20
CA ASP A 488 22.64 -15.08 -11.56
C ASP A 488 22.18 -13.93 -10.66
N LEU A 489 21.22 -14.17 -9.76
CA LEU A 489 20.72 -13.14 -8.84
C LEU A 489 21.84 -12.60 -7.95
N ASN A 490 21.80 -11.30 -7.66
CA ASN A 490 22.69 -10.66 -6.70
C ASN A 490 22.41 -11.17 -5.28
N ASP A 491 23.45 -11.36 -4.44
CA ASP A 491 23.31 -11.90 -3.09
C ASP A 491 22.46 -11.01 -2.17
N CYS A 492 22.38 -9.70 -2.44
CA CYS A 492 21.54 -8.77 -1.72
C CYS A 492 20.04 -9.14 -1.70
N VAL A 493 19.57 -9.91 -2.71
CA VAL A 493 18.15 -10.33 -2.76
C VAL A 493 17.78 -11.38 -1.71
N PHE A 494 18.76 -12.06 -1.14
CA PHE A 494 18.53 -13.12 -0.15
C PHE A 494 18.48 -12.59 1.28
N GLY A 495 18.97 -11.36 1.52
CA GLY A 495 18.96 -10.73 2.85
C GLY A 495 19.81 -11.46 3.91
N THR A 496 20.64 -12.41 3.51
CA THR A 496 21.52 -13.24 4.33
C THR A 496 22.97 -13.05 3.88
N GLU A 497 23.92 -13.26 4.80
CA GLU A 497 25.35 -13.18 4.46
C GLU A 497 25.80 -14.32 3.49
N GLU A 498 25.08 -15.44 3.48
CA GLU A 498 25.39 -16.59 2.64
C GLU A 498 24.28 -16.83 1.61
N ARG A 499 24.68 -17.10 0.37
CA ARG A 499 23.78 -17.48 -0.70
C ARG A 499 23.13 -18.85 -0.40
N PRO A 500 21.80 -18.98 -0.46
CA PRO A 500 21.14 -20.26 -0.22
C PRO A 500 21.57 -21.34 -1.21
N SER A 501 21.69 -22.58 -0.76
CA SER A 501 22.13 -23.72 -1.59
C SER A 501 21.28 -23.94 -2.86
N TRP A 502 19.99 -23.61 -2.81
CA TRP A 502 19.09 -23.69 -3.96
C TRP A 502 19.32 -22.61 -5.03
N ALA A 503 20.11 -21.57 -4.73
CA ALA A 503 20.50 -20.49 -5.64
C ALA A 503 21.96 -20.59 -6.11
N THR A 504 22.74 -21.57 -5.62
CA THR A 504 24.13 -21.79 -6.04
C THR A 504 24.18 -22.45 -7.41
N LYS A 505 25.15 -22.05 -8.26
CA LYS A 505 25.44 -22.73 -9.51
C LYS A 505 25.81 -24.18 -9.19
N ARG A 506 25.10 -25.14 -9.78
CA ARG A 506 25.54 -26.53 -9.74
C ARG A 506 26.89 -26.60 -10.44
N SER A 507 27.96 -26.95 -9.71
CA SER A 507 29.24 -27.26 -10.37
C SER A 507 28.95 -28.27 -11.48
N LYS A 508 29.24 -27.88 -12.73
CA LYS A 508 29.26 -28.85 -13.82
C LYS A 508 30.31 -29.85 -13.42
N PHE A 509 29.89 -31.03 -13.00
CA PHE A 509 30.82 -32.16 -12.93
C PHE A 509 31.37 -32.32 -14.32
N THR A 510 32.67 -32.01 -14.46
CA THR A 510 33.52 -32.33 -15.62
C THR A 510 33.55 -33.83 -15.85
#